data_71b289dd03c9f0c31c5e7e43a726bdf7
#
_entry.id   71b289dd03c9f0c31c5e7e43a726bdf7
#
_cell.length_a   1.000
_cell.length_b   1.000
_cell.length_c   1.000
_cell.angle_alpha   90.00
_cell.angle_beta   90.00
_cell.angle_gamma   90.00
#
_symmetry.space_group_name_H-M   'P 1'
#
loop_
_entity.id
_entity.type
_entity.pdbx_description
1 polymer ?
#
loop_
_entity_poly.entity_id
_entity_poly.type
_entity_poly.pdbx_seq_one_letter_code
_entity_poly.pdbx_strand_id
1 'polypeptide(L)'
;YKGDGNYGINFMPESAGVWNYVVSSNDPALDGAAGSFEATPATGDNHGRVLLAKDVLAHNAPFITDEDFNFAYEDGTRYLPFGTTCYAWTNQDAELQEQTLQTLATAPFNKIRMCVFPKFYDYNVEDPAMYAYEGEKGSFDHYRFYEPFWENLEHRIEQLDELGIQADLIV
;
A
#
# COMPACT_ATOMS: atom_id res chain seq x y z
N TYR A 1 4.27 -4.52 -15.01
CA TYR A 1 3.84 -4.62 -16.39
C TYR A 1 2.33 -4.61 -16.44
N LYS A 2 1.73 -3.84 -17.34
CA LYS A 2 0.28 -3.67 -17.44
C LYS A 2 -0.32 -4.27 -18.73
N GLY A 3 0.41 -5.15 -19.37
CA GLY A 3 0.03 -5.73 -20.67
C GLY A 3 0.37 -4.82 -21.87
N ASP A 4 0.35 -5.40 -23.07
CA ASP A 4 0.51 -4.71 -24.37
C ASP A 4 1.73 -3.75 -24.47
N GLY A 5 2.83 -4.06 -23.78
CA GLY A 5 4.04 -3.24 -23.77
C GLY A 5 3.98 -2.05 -22.81
N ASN A 6 2.95 -1.92 -21.99
CA ASN A 6 2.81 -0.86 -21.02
C ASN A 6 3.44 -1.22 -19.68
N TYR A 7 4.19 -0.29 -19.10
CA TYR A 7 4.77 -0.40 -17.76
C TYR A 7 4.27 0.76 -16.89
N GLY A 8 3.79 0.45 -15.69
CA GLY A 8 3.39 1.43 -14.70
C GLY A 8 4.44 1.52 -13.58
N ILE A 9 4.76 2.73 -13.17
CA ILE A 9 5.61 3.01 -12.01
C ILE A 9 4.81 3.92 -11.08
N ASN A 10 4.48 3.41 -9.90
CA ASN A 10 3.83 4.20 -8.87
C ASN A 10 4.89 4.94 -8.06
N PHE A 11 4.71 6.23 -7.88
CA PHE A 11 5.64 7.08 -7.17
C PHE A 11 4.85 8.06 -6.28
N MET A 12 5.24 8.18 -5.01
CA MET A 12 4.69 9.15 -4.09
C MET A 12 5.67 10.32 -3.93
N PRO A 13 5.35 11.53 -4.42
CA PRO A 13 6.20 12.70 -4.27
C PRO A 13 6.38 13.08 -2.79
N GLU A 14 7.60 13.42 -2.39
CA GLU A 14 7.91 13.85 -1.03
C GLU A 14 7.60 15.33 -0.76
N SER A 15 7.34 16.11 -1.82
CA SER A 15 6.99 17.52 -1.71
C SER A 15 6.17 17.98 -2.89
N ALA A 16 5.35 19.01 -2.70
CA ALA A 16 4.66 19.69 -3.78
C ALA A 16 5.64 20.41 -4.71
N GLY A 17 5.29 20.49 -5.98
CA GLY A 17 6.09 21.14 -7.02
C GLY A 17 6.29 20.28 -8.26
N VAL A 18 7.13 20.77 -9.17
CA VAL A 18 7.42 20.07 -10.43
C VAL A 18 8.48 18.99 -10.21
N TRP A 19 8.12 17.78 -10.59
CA TRP A 19 8.99 16.61 -10.57
C TRP A 19 9.36 16.22 -12.01
N ASN A 20 10.65 15.95 -12.22
CA ASN A 20 11.14 15.48 -13.50
C ASN A 20 11.60 14.03 -13.36
N TYR A 21 11.36 13.21 -14.36
CA TYR A 21 11.80 11.83 -14.38
C TYR A 21 12.51 11.48 -15.67
N VAL A 22 13.43 10.53 -15.58
CA VAL A 22 14.10 9.88 -16.70
C VAL A 22 14.05 8.38 -16.46
N VAL A 23 13.63 7.63 -17.46
CA VAL A 23 13.60 6.16 -17.42
C VAL A 23 14.96 5.62 -17.82
N SER A 24 15.45 4.64 -17.05
CA SER A 24 16.60 3.82 -17.43
C SER A 24 16.13 2.38 -17.65
N SER A 25 16.43 1.82 -18.81
CA SER A 25 15.94 0.49 -19.19
C SER A 25 16.97 -0.23 -20.06
N ASN A 26 16.93 -1.55 -20.03
CA ASN A 26 17.61 -2.40 -21.01
C ASN A 26 16.81 -2.55 -22.32
N ASP A 27 15.58 -2.05 -22.37
CA ASP A 27 14.80 -1.93 -23.60
C ASP A 27 15.05 -0.56 -24.25
N PRO A 28 15.64 -0.52 -25.47
CA PRO A 28 15.94 0.75 -26.14
C PRO A 28 14.70 1.61 -26.44
N ALA A 29 13.50 1.03 -26.45
CA ALA A 29 12.25 1.76 -26.65
C ALA A 29 11.82 2.56 -25.41
N LEU A 30 12.31 2.18 -24.25
CA LEU A 30 12.00 2.79 -22.96
C LEU A 30 13.16 3.62 -22.39
N ASP A 31 14.40 3.26 -22.76
CA ASP A 31 15.59 3.91 -22.22
C ASP A 31 15.68 5.38 -22.67
N GLY A 32 15.94 6.26 -21.71
CA GLY A 32 16.01 7.70 -21.93
C GLY A 32 14.66 8.42 -22.06
N ALA A 33 13.52 7.72 -21.97
CA ALA A 33 12.23 8.37 -21.91
C ALA A 33 12.17 9.30 -20.70
N ALA A 34 11.74 10.54 -20.91
CA ALA A 34 11.75 11.57 -19.87
C ALA A 34 10.43 12.37 -19.89
N GLY A 35 10.08 12.90 -18.74
CA GLY A 35 8.91 13.77 -18.62
C GLY A 35 8.88 14.51 -17.30
N SER A 36 7.77 15.20 -17.05
CA SER A 36 7.53 15.90 -15.82
C SER A 36 6.06 15.84 -15.43
N PHE A 37 5.80 15.96 -14.14
CA PHE A 37 4.47 16.17 -13.59
C PHE A 37 4.53 17.16 -12.43
N GLU A 38 3.40 17.72 -12.06
CA GLU A 38 3.27 18.61 -10.92
C GLU A 38 2.58 17.87 -9.77
N ALA A 39 3.25 17.82 -8.62
CA ALA A 39 2.66 17.35 -7.38
C ALA A 39 2.01 18.53 -6.65
N THR A 40 0.74 18.42 -6.37
CA THR A 40 0.00 19.41 -5.57
C THR A 40 0.10 19.11 -4.08
N PRO A 41 -0.08 20.10 -3.18
CA PRO A 41 -0.20 19.81 -1.75
C PRO A 41 -1.31 18.78 -1.47
N ALA A 42 -1.11 17.98 -0.45
CA ALA A 42 -2.12 17.04 0.02
C ALA A 42 -3.43 17.77 0.38
N THR A 43 -4.56 17.16 0.04
CA THR A 43 -5.91 17.71 0.28
C THR A 43 -6.88 16.63 0.73
N GLY A 44 -7.96 17.03 1.38
CA GLY A 44 -8.97 16.10 1.90
C GLY A 44 -8.40 15.22 3.01
N ASP A 45 -8.62 13.92 2.90
CA ASP A 45 -8.17 12.93 3.87
C ASP A 45 -6.70 12.48 3.69
N ASN A 46 -6.01 13.04 2.69
CA ASN A 46 -4.58 12.83 2.53
C ASN A 46 -3.80 13.79 3.45
N HIS A 47 -3.35 13.27 4.58
CA HIS A 47 -2.59 14.00 5.60
C HIS A 47 -1.07 13.95 5.40
N GLY A 48 -0.60 13.37 4.30
CA GLY A 48 0.83 13.14 4.05
C GLY A 48 1.39 11.93 4.80
N ARG A 49 2.71 11.89 4.95
CA ARG A 49 3.41 10.77 5.58
C ARG A 49 3.24 10.78 7.10
N VAL A 50 3.34 9.61 7.70
CA VAL A 50 3.44 9.47 9.17
C VAL A 50 4.89 9.66 9.59
N LEU A 51 5.14 10.58 10.48
CA LEU A 51 6.46 10.97 11.01
C LEU A 51 6.45 10.90 12.54
N LEU A 52 7.64 10.96 13.14
CA LEU A 52 7.72 11.19 14.58
C LEU A 52 7.12 12.57 14.90
N ALA A 53 6.25 12.64 15.90
CA ALA A 53 5.56 13.87 16.25
C ALA A 53 6.52 15.02 16.52
N LYS A 54 7.66 14.76 17.17
CA LYS A 54 8.72 15.76 17.39
C LYS A 54 9.28 16.38 16.11
N ASP A 55 9.29 15.65 15.00
CA ASP A 55 9.82 16.12 13.72
C ASP A 55 8.80 16.95 12.94
N VAL A 56 7.52 16.86 13.30
CA VAL A 56 6.41 17.62 12.72
C VAL A 56 6.17 18.96 13.44
N LEU A 57 6.64 19.10 14.66
CA LEU A 57 6.37 20.23 15.57
C LEU A 57 6.77 21.61 15.07
N ALA A 58 7.70 21.70 14.15
CA ALA A 58 8.05 22.99 13.56
C ALA A 58 6.85 23.70 12.90
N HIS A 59 5.69 23.05 12.80
CA HIS A 59 4.55 23.45 11.99
C HIS A 59 3.20 23.61 12.74
N ASN A 60 3.20 23.85 14.07
CA ASN A 60 2.00 24.31 14.81
C ASN A 60 0.94 23.28 15.22
N ALA A 61 1.27 22.07 15.54
CA ALA A 61 0.30 21.17 16.16
C ALA A 61 0.26 21.37 17.70
N PRO A 62 -0.78 21.95 18.27
CA PRO A 62 -0.81 22.41 19.67
C PRO A 62 -0.88 21.29 20.73
N PHE A 63 -1.02 20.04 20.29
CA PHE A 63 -1.13 18.86 21.16
C PHE A 63 0.10 17.96 21.08
N ILE A 64 1.12 18.33 20.32
CA ILE A 64 2.38 17.59 20.19
C ILE A 64 3.44 18.33 21.00
N THR A 65 4.15 17.65 21.89
CA THR A 65 5.26 18.21 22.68
C THR A 65 6.58 17.56 22.26
N ASP A 66 7.69 18.23 22.53
CA ASP A 66 9.04 17.74 22.20
C ASP A 66 9.39 16.39 22.85
N GLU A 67 8.66 16.00 23.89
CA GLU A 67 8.82 14.74 24.62
C GLU A 67 7.95 13.61 24.06
N ASP A 68 7.14 13.89 23.01
CA ASP A 68 6.22 12.92 22.47
C ASP A 68 6.92 11.87 21.60
N PHE A 69 6.92 10.66 22.08
CA PHE A 69 7.29 9.45 21.33
C PHE A 69 6.15 8.97 20.40
N ASN A 70 5.19 9.84 20.14
CA ASN A 70 4.05 9.56 19.30
C ASN A 70 4.36 9.84 17.83
N PHE A 71 3.42 9.45 16.99
CA PHE A 71 3.45 9.74 15.56
C PHE A 71 2.41 10.80 15.20
N ALA A 72 2.70 11.57 14.16
CA ALA A 72 1.76 12.50 13.56
C ALA A 72 1.90 12.44 12.03
N TYR A 73 0.88 12.86 11.33
CA TYR A 73 0.98 13.10 9.90
C TYR A 73 1.77 14.37 9.61
N GLU A 74 2.27 14.47 8.39
CA GLU A 74 3.09 15.61 7.92
C GLU A 74 2.39 16.97 8.09
N ASP A 75 1.08 17.02 7.95
CA ASP A 75 0.26 18.22 8.15
C ASP A 75 0.01 18.57 9.63
N GLY A 76 0.53 17.79 10.56
CA GLY A 76 0.35 17.96 12.01
C GLY A 76 -0.88 17.26 12.58
N THR A 77 -1.68 16.63 11.76
CA THR A 77 -2.82 15.82 12.25
C THR A 77 -2.30 14.66 13.09
N ARG A 78 -2.94 14.42 14.22
CA ARG A 78 -2.56 13.36 15.14
C ARG A 78 -2.76 11.98 14.52
N TYR A 79 -1.71 11.14 14.54
CA TYR A 79 -1.80 9.76 14.11
C TYR A 79 -2.08 8.83 15.30
N LEU A 80 -3.25 8.22 15.31
CA LEU A 80 -3.69 7.28 16.35
C LEU A 80 -4.02 5.93 15.71
N PRO A 81 -3.01 5.06 15.46
CA PRO A 81 -3.28 3.77 14.86
C PRO A 81 -4.01 2.86 15.86
N PHE A 82 -5.17 2.39 15.47
CA PHE A 82 -5.91 1.35 16.15
C PHE A 82 -6.20 0.23 15.16
N GLY A 83 -5.40 -0.82 15.21
CA GLY A 83 -5.35 -1.83 14.16
C GLY A 83 -5.62 -3.24 14.63
N THR A 84 -5.82 -4.10 13.64
CA THR A 84 -5.88 -5.54 13.79
C THR A 84 -4.98 -6.24 12.78
N THR A 85 -4.92 -7.56 12.83
CA THR A 85 -4.16 -8.38 11.87
C THR A 85 -5.11 -9.31 11.12
N CYS A 86 -4.99 -9.30 9.79
CA CYS A 86 -5.66 -10.24 8.89
C CYS A 86 -4.63 -10.76 7.88
N TYR A 87 -3.66 -11.53 8.35
CA TYR A 87 -2.44 -11.84 7.61
C TYR A 87 -2.67 -12.39 6.21
N ALA A 88 -3.62 -13.28 6.03
CA ALA A 88 -3.82 -13.97 4.76
C ALA A 88 -5.14 -13.61 4.06
N TRP A 89 -5.81 -12.51 4.41
CA TRP A 89 -7.17 -12.26 3.94
C TRP A 89 -7.26 -12.07 2.42
N THR A 90 -6.29 -11.41 1.78
CA THR A 90 -6.25 -11.21 0.32
C THR A 90 -5.85 -12.49 -0.43
N ASN A 91 -5.41 -13.51 0.29
CA ASN A 91 -5.04 -14.81 -0.26
C ASN A 91 -6.14 -15.88 -0.06
N GLN A 92 -7.27 -15.51 0.54
CA GLN A 92 -8.45 -16.35 0.69
C GLN A 92 -9.31 -16.32 -0.58
N ASP A 93 -10.38 -17.14 -0.61
CA ASP A 93 -11.38 -17.01 -1.66
C ASP A 93 -12.10 -15.64 -1.63
N ALA A 94 -12.74 -15.30 -2.73
CA ALA A 94 -13.37 -13.99 -2.91
C ALA A 94 -14.48 -13.72 -1.88
N GLU A 95 -15.21 -14.77 -1.46
CA GLU A 95 -16.31 -14.65 -0.49
C GLU A 95 -15.77 -14.26 0.89
N LEU A 96 -14.70 -14.93 1.34
CA LEU A 96 -14.09 -14.63 2.63
C LEU A 96 -13.37 -13.28 2.63
N GLN A 97 -12.76 -12.89 1.50
CA GLN A 97 -12.20 -11.55 1.34
C GLN A 97 -13.29 -10.47 1.51
N GLU A 98 -14.43 -10.64 0.86
CA GLU A 98 -15.55 -9.72 0.93
C GLU A 98 -16.18 -9.68 2.34
N GLN A 99 -16.36 -10.82 2.98
CA GLN A 99 -16.86 -10.90 4.35
C GLN A 99 -15.92 -10.17 5.34
N THR A 100 -14.61 -10.28 5.12
CA THR A 100 -13.60 -9.57 5.93
C THR A 100 -13.76 -8.06 5.77
N LEU A 101 -13.92 -7.57 4.55
CA LEU A 101 -14.12 -6.16 4.27
C LEU A 101 -15.41 -5.61 4.91
N GLN A 102 -16.52 -6.35 4.80
CA GLN A 102 -17.78 -5.99 5.45
C GLN A 102 -17.66 -5.94 6.98
N THR A 103 -16.89 -6.85 7.57
CA THR A 103 -16.61 -6.84 9.00
C THR A 103 -15.78 -5.61 9.39
N LEU A 104 -14.76 -5.28 8.63
CA LEU A 104 -13.90 -4.12 8.86
C LEU A 104 -14.68 -2.81 8.73
N ALA A 105 -15.64 -2.71 7.80
CA ALA A 105 -16.47 -1.52 7.62
C ALA A 105 -17.30 -1.14 8.87
N THR A 106 -17.53 -2.08 9.77
CA THR A 106 -18.28 -1.85 11.02
C THR A 106 -17.39 -1.91 12.27
N ALA A 107 -16.13 -2.27 12.12
CA ALA A 107 -15.17 -2.36 13.20
C ALA A 107 -14.47 -1.00 13.44
N PRO A 108 -14.00 -0.71 14.65
CA PRO A 108 -13.38 0.59 14.95
C PRO A 108 -11.90 0.67 14.53
N PHE A 109 -11.47 -0.16 13.58
CA PHE A 109 -10.08 -0.19 13.14
C PHE A 109 -9.83 0.84 12.03
N ASN A 110 -8.69 1.52 12.13
CA ASN A 110 -8.17 2.40 11.08
C ASN A 110 -6.84 1.89 10.48
N LYS A 111 -6.44 0.68 10.86
CA LYS A 111 -5.24 0.02 10.34
C LYS A 111 -5.40 -1.49 10.36
N ILE A 112 -4.92 -2.15 9.30
CA ILE A 112 -4.88 -3.60 9.18
C ILE A 112 -3.47 -4.05 8.76
N ARG A 113 -2.90 -5.00 9.50
CA ARG A 113 -1.65 -5.65 9.11
C ARG A 113 -1.93 -6.91 8.31
N MET A 114 -1.35 -7.01 7.13
CA MET A 114 -1.61 -8.09 6.20
C MET A 114 -0.35 -8.50 5.43
N CYS A 115 -0.26 -9.79 5.05
CA CYS A 115 0.81 -10.30 4.22
C CYS A 115 0.47 -10.12 2.74
N VAL A 116 1.44 -9.66 1.95
CA VAL A 116 1.36 -9.66 0.49
C VAL A 116 1.39 -11.09 -0.02
N PHE A 117 2.41 -11.85 0.38
CA PHE A 117 2.58 -13.22 -0.07
C PHE A 117 1.81 -14.22 0.81
N PRO A 118 1.30 -15.30 0.20
CA PRO A 118 0.63 -16.38 0.94
C PRO A 118 1.52 -16.93 2.04
N LYS A 119 0.93 -17.17 3.19
CA LYS A 119 1.65 -17.70 4.35
C LYS A 119 0.96 -18.91 4.92
N PHE A 120 1.71 -19.98 5.10
CA PHE A 120 1.24 -21.22 5.70
C PHE A 120 1.44 -21.19 7.23
N TYR A 121 0.40 -21.52 7.99
CA TYR A 121 0.42 -21.71 9.44
C TYR A 121 -0.78 -22.56 9.90
N ASP A 122 -0.82 -23.00 11.15
CA ASP A 122 -1.73 -24.03 11.66
C ASP A 122 -3.22 -23.82 11.36
N TYR A 123 -3.67 -22.59 11.21
CA TYR A 123 -5.06 -22.24 10.88
C TYR A 123 -5.23 -21.58 9.49
N ASN A 124 -4.22 -21.68 8.67
CA ASN A 124 -4.26 -21.26 7.27
C ASN A 124 -3.41 -22.23 6.44
N VAL A 125 -3.93 -23.43 6.25
CA VAL A 125 -3.24 -24.56 5.60
C VAL A 125 -3.65 -24.74 4.14
N GLU A 126 -4.70 -24.09 3.72
CA GLU A 126 -5.17 -24.12 2.33
C GLU A 126 -4.21 -23.35 1.43
N ASP A 127 -4.05 -23.83 0.21
CA ASP A 127 -3.33 -23.07 -0.82
C ASP A 127 -4.15 -21.86 -1.23
N PRO A 128 -3.52 -20.71 -1.52
CA PRO A 128 -4.23 -19.53 -1.99
C PRO A 128 -4.86 -19.77 -3.37
N ALA A 129 -5.93 -19.05 -3.67
CA ALA A 129 -6.56 -19.10 -4.97
C ALA A 129 -5.63 -18.65 -6.12
N MET A 130 -4.68 -17.77 -5.79
CA MET A 130 -3.72 -17.21 -6.75
C MET A 130 -2.35 -17.05 -6.09
N TYR A 131 -1.29 -17.19 -6.89
CA TYR A 131 0.09 -16.90 -6.48
C TYR A 131 0.60 -15.65 -7.21
N ALA A 132 1.59 -14.98 -6.62
CA ALA A 132 2.13 -13.72 -7.12
C ALA A 132 2.93 -13.83 -8.43
N TYR A 133 3.34 -15.05 -8.79
CA TYR A 133 4.17 -15.33 -9.96
C TYR A 133 3.51 -16.39 -10.85
N GLU A 134 3.80 -16.35 -12.15
CA GLU A 134 3.36 -17.38 -13.09
C GLU A 134 4.03 -18.73 -12.79
N GLY A 135 3.34 -19.81 -13.13
CA GLY A 135 3.80 -21.18 -12.90
C GLY A 135 2.93 -21.94 -11.90
N GLU A 136 3.51 -23.00 -11.35
CA GLU A 136 2.84 -23.87 -10.38
C GLU A 136 3.64 -23.93 -9.08
N LYS A 137 2.97 -24.31 -7.98
CA LYS A 137 3.60 -24.48 -6.67
C LYS A 137 4.83 -25.40 -6.77
N GLY A 138 5.99 -24.87 -6.42
CA GLY A 138 7.29 -25.52 -6.49
C GLY A 138 8.07 -25.28 -7.78
N SER A 139 7.49 -24.57 -8.77
CA SER A 139 8.15 -24.24 -10.05
C SER A 139 7.71 -22.88 -10.62
N PHE A 140 7.64 -21.87 -9.75
CA PHE A 140 7.29 -20.52 -10.18
C PHE A 140 8.39 -19.86 -11.01
N ASP A 141 8.00 -19.10 -12.02
CA ASP A 141 8.89 -18.18 -12.72
C ASP A 141 8.89 -16.82 -12.00
N HIS A 142 9.87 -16.58 -11.14
CA HIS A 142 9.99 -15.35 -10.35
C HIS A 142 10.32 -14.09 -11.16
N TYR A 143 10.53 -14.22 -12.47
CA TYR A 143 10.67 -13.08 -13.39
C TYR A 143 9.35 -12.68 -14.05
N ARG A 144 8.27 -13.44 -13.82
CA ARG A 144 6.96 -13.20 -14.41
C ARG A 144 5.89 -13.09 -13.34
N PHE A 145 5.42 -11.89 -13.15
CA PHE A 145 4.33 -11.60 -12.23
C PHE A 145 3.01 -12.16 -12.78
N TYR A 146 2.20 -12.75 -11.90
CA TYR A 146 0.84 -13.13 -12.23
C TYR A 146 -0.09 -11.94 -11.95
N GLU A 147 -0.43 -11.20 -13.00
CA GLU A 147 -1.15 -9.92 -12.93
C GLU A 147 -2.43 -9.98 -12.09
N PRO A 148 -3.32 -11.01 -12.22
CA PRO A 148 -4.55 -11.07 -11.42
C PRO A 148 -4.33 -11.09 -9.89
N PHE A 149 -3.22 -11.63 -9.41
CA PHE A 149 -2.86 -11.57 -7.99
C PHE A 149 -2.61 -10.13 -7.54
N TRP A 150 -1.87 -9.38 -8.30
CA TRP A 150 -1.51 -8.00 -7.98
C TRP A 150 -2.68 -7.05 -8.12
N GLU A 151 -3.52 -7.25 -9.14
CA GLU A 151 -4.76 -6.50 -9.31
C GLU A 151 -5.74 -6.73 -8.14
N ASN A 152 -5.88 -7.97 -7.66
CA ASN A 152 -6.68 -8.25 -6.48
C ASN A 152 -6.10 -7.55 -5.23
N LEU A 153 -4.79 -7.58 -5.02
CA LEU A 153 -4.15 -6.92 -3.89
C LEU A 153 -4.37 -5.39 -3.94
N GLU A 154 -4.12 -4.77 -5.09
CA GLU A 154 -4.35 -3.32 -5.30
C GLU A 154 -5.82 -2.96 -5.02
N HIS A 155 -6.75 -3.70 -5.61
CA HIS A 155 -8.19 -3.46 -5.41
C HIS A 155 -8.61 -3.56 -3.94
N ARG A 156 -8.10 -4.55 -3.20
CA ARG A 156 -8.40 -4.68 -1.77
C ARG A 156 -7.80 -3.55 -0.93
N ILE A 157 -6.63 -3.04 -1.29
CA ILE A 157 -6.03 -1.87 -0.65
C ILE A 157 -6.86 -0.60 -0.93
N GLU A 158 -7.35 -0.42 -2.16
CA GLU A 158 -8.25 0.68 -2.51
C GLU A 158 -9.55 0.65 -1.67
N GLN A 159 -10.16 -0.54 -1.52
CA GLN A 159 -11.35 -0.70 -0.69
C GLN A 159 -11.09 -0.41 0.80
N LEU A 160 -9.91 -0.74 1.32
CA LEU A 160 -9.52 -0.34 2.68
C LEU A 160 -9.39 1.18 2.80
N ASP A 161 -8.79 1.83 1.81
CA ASP A 161 -8.64 3.29 1.77
C ASP A 161 -10.00 4.00 1.76
N GLU A 162 -10.96 3.50 0.96
CA GLU A 162 -12.35 3.98 0.96
C GLU A 162 -13.04 3.88 2.33
N LEU A 163 -12.63 2.92 3.17
CA LEU A 163 -13.10 2.77 4.55
C LEU A 163 -12.29 3.59 5.57
N GLY A 164 -11.27 4.33 5.13
CA GLY A 164 -10.33 5.03 6.01
C GLY A 164 -9.40 4.10 6.78
N ILE A 165 -9.13 2.91 6.26
CA ILE A 165 -8.30 1.88 6.90
C ILE A 165 -6.96 1.76 6.16
N GLN A 166 -5.87 2.02 6.85
CA GLN A 166 -4.52 1.90 6.29
C GLN A 166 -4.08 0.43 6.21
N ALA A 167 -3.54 0.03 5.06
CA ALA A 167 -2.90 -1.25 4.86
C ALA A 167 -1.43 -1.21 5.34
N ASP A 168 -1.09 -2.05 6.32
CA ASP A 168 0.28 -2.27 6.81
C ASP A 168 0.79 -3.59 6.21
N LEU A 169 1.56 -3.48 5.11
CA LEU A 169 1.97 -4.60 4.29
C LEU A 169 3.22 -5.29 4.83
N ILE A 170 3.15 -6.61 4.93
CA ILE A 170 4.30 -7.49 5.22
C ILE A 170 4.72 -8.17 3.91
N VAL A 171 5.94 -7.94 3.47
CA VAL A 171 6.57 -8.55 2.29
C VAL A 171 7.62 -9.58 2.68
#